data_f9cbd74b0eb980a0fe523d30e241f147
#
_entry.id   f9cbd74b0eb980a0fe523d30e241f147
#
_cell.length_a   1.000
_cell.length_b   1.000
_cell.length_c   1.000
_cell.angle_alpha   90.00
_cell.angle_beta   90.00
_cell.angle_gamma   90.00
#
_symmetry.space_group_name_H-M   'P 1'
#
loop_
_entity.id
_entity.type
_entity.pdbx_description
1 polymer ?
#
loop_
_entity_poly.entity_id
_entity_poly.type
_entity_poly.pdbx_seq_one_letter_code
_entity_poly.pdbx_strand_id
1 'polypeptide(L)'
;MMQTNGEHAENGFERTGWTIGLINGKFKYLTAETFGFKINANGASLKKKQLWTLEGNEQQVYLRSHLDRYLAVDQFGNVTGETEDAGDPGCAFQIHIASDGSGRWALKNVQRGYFLGSSQDELKCTAKAPGESEYWLVHLAARPQVNLRSAGRKRFAHLSASQDEIHVDAPVPWGEDTLFTLEFRGPSEHVDSRGKPEGGHYALHTCNNKYLARDGKLLETCTRDCLYAAEFHAGLLALRDISGSYLAPIGSKAVLKSRSTSVTRDELFSLEDSLPQASFVAALNQRYVSVKQGVDVTANQDEISGHETFQLEFDRTTKRWYVRTMQDRYWTLESGGGIQASEHKRSSNGLFDLIWQPEDGTVALRGNNGKYLATKRSGHLYANADNVNVENDACKYYFYLMNRPVLVLRCEQGFVGPKSAASPKLECNKAGYETIRVERCERGIVRFKGQNGKYWHADSEGVTVDSDVPSCGFYLELREPSRLCIKSTDGRYLSAGKNGALRLGEIDYASATKWEF
;
A
#
# COMPACT_ATOMS: atom_id res chain seq x y z
N MET A 1 -2.24 -5.03 7.84
CA MET A 1 -3.42 -4.29 8.34
C MET A 1 -2.91 -3.20 9.25
N MET A 2 -2.77 -2.00 8.75
CA MET A 2 -2.69 -0.83 9.63
C MET A 2 -4.12 -0.46 9.98
N GLN A 3 -4.57 -0.79 11.16
CA GLN A 3 -5.81 -0.26 11.71
C GLN A 3 -5.46 1.06 12.39
N THR A 4 -5.87 2.18 11.82
CA THR A 4 -6.10 3.42 12.56
C THR A 4 -7.42 3.26 13.31
N ASN A 5 -7.46 2.42 14.32
CA ASN A 5 -8.54 2.43 15.29
C ASN A 5 -8.14 3.34 16.44
N GLY A 6 -8.70 4.55 16.43
CA GLY A 6 -8.82 5.34 17.65
C GLY A 6 -9.76 4.64 18.61
N GLU A 7 -9.32 3.57 19.25
CA GLU A 7 -9.91 3.07 20.48
C GLU A 7 -9.10 3.63 21.64
N HIS A 8 -9.80 4.37 22.48
CA HIS A 8 -9.29 4.93 23.72
C HIS A 8 -8.57 3.88 24.55
N ALA A 9 -7.25 3.95 24.61
CA ALA A 9 -6.46 3.14 25.51
C ALA A 9 -6.56 3.77 26.92
N GLU A 10 -7.16 3.05 27.83
CA GLU A 10 -6.99 3.25 29.28
C GLU A 10 -5.55 2.94 29.65
N ASN A 11 -4.61 3.80 29.42
CA ASN A 11 -3.24 3.83 29.97
C ASN A 11 -2.28 4.65 29.10
N GLY A 12 -2.68 5.82 28.58
CA GLY A 12 -1.77 6.88 28.20
C GLY A 12 -0.70 6.61 27.10
N PHE A 13 -0.71 5.43 26.46
CA PHE A 13 0.21 5.08 25.37
C PHE A 13 -0.49 5.23 24.03
N GLU A 14 -0.08 6.22 23.24
CA GLU A 14 -0.43 6.26 21.83
C GLU A 14 0.23 5.06 21.13
N ARG A 15 -0.58 4.09 20.68
CA ARG A 15 -0.10 2.99 19.87
C ARG A 15 0.25 3.53 18.50
N THR A 16 1.52 3.49 18.14
CA THR A 16 2.02 4.02 16.87
C THR A 16 1.55 3.19 15.65
N GLY A 17 1.18 1.94 15.88
CA GLY A 17 0.63 1.06 14.86
C GLY A 17 1.58 0.67 13.72
N TRP A 18 2.87 1.02 13.82
CA TRP A 18 3.86 0.66 12.81
C TRP A 18 4.28 -0.80 12.95
N THR A 19 4.28 -1.51 11.82
CA THR A 19 4.89 -2.84 11.72
C THR A 19 6.18 -2.73 10.93
N ILE A 20 7.26 -3.28 11.48
CA ILE A 20 8.61 -3.18 10.92
C ILE A 20 9.32 -4.53 10.93
N GLY A 21 10.34 -4.66 10.09
CA GLY A 21 11.42 -5.63 10.22
C GLY A 21 12.71 -4.93 10.58
N LEU A 22 13.54 -5.54 11.40
CA LEU A 22 14.87 -5.04 11.76
C LEU A 22 15.93 -5.96 11.14
N ILE A 23 16.85 -5.37 10.38
CA ILE A 23 17.89 -6.11 9.63
C ILE A 23 19.25 -5.77 10.21
N ASN A 24 20.02 -6.78 10.60
CA ASN A 24 21.37 -6.60 11.16
C ASN A 24 22.43 -6.34 10.07
N GLY A 25 23.67 -6.09 10.48
CA GLY A 25 24.80 -5.85 9.57
C GLY A 25 25.20 -7.04 8.67
N LYS A 26 24.63 -8.23 8.90
CA LYS A 26 24.78 -9.44 8.05
C LYS A 26 23.56 -9.70 7.18
N PHE A 27 22.67 -8.71 7.04
CA PHE A 27 21.44 -8.78 6.24
C PHE A 27 20.43 -9.84 6.71
N LYS A 28 20.42 -10.13 8.01
CA LYS A 28 19.47 -11.05 8.64
C LYS A 28 18.44 -10.29 9.46
N TYR A 29 17.19 -10.74 9.40
CA TYR A 29 16.07 -10.14 10.12
C TYR A 29 15.98 -10.66 11.55
N LEU A 30 15.67 -9.74 12.46
CA LEU A 30 15.24 -10.06 13.83
C LEU A 30 13.99 -10.92 13.76
N THR A 31 14.04 -12.10 14.37
CA THR A 31 13.06 -13.18 14.22
C THR A 31 12.56 -13.64 15.59
N ALA A 32 11.23 -13.71 15.74
CA ALA A 32 10.57 -14.35 16.88
C ALA A 32 10.13 -15.75 16.49
N GLU A 33 10.78 -16.76 17.09
CA GLU A 33 10.45 -18.16 16.82
C GLU A 33 9.17 -18.56 17.54
N THR A 34 8.32 -19.32 16.86
CA THR A 34 7.04 -19.79 17.41
C THR A 34 7.26 -20.78 18.55
N PHE A 35 8.29 -21.59 18.45
CA PHE A 35 8.59 -22.58 19.48
C PHE A 35 9.59 -22.04 20.50
N GLY A 36 9.22 -22.09 21.78
CA GLY A 36 10.04 -21.64 22.90
C GLY A 36 10.25 -20.13 22.97
N PHE A 37 9.50 -19.33 22.21
CA PHE A 37 9.55 -17.86 22.20
C PHE A 37 10.96 -17.28 22.04
N LYS A 38 11.86 -18.02 21.40
CA LYS A 38 13.24 -17.61 21.19
C LYS A 38 13.30 -16.46 20.18
N ILE A 39 14.21 -15.52 20.47
CA ILE A 39 14.52 -14.42 19.56
C ILE A 39 15.94 -14.65 19.01
N ASN A 40 16.09 -14.48 17.70
CA ASN A 40 17.38 -14.58 17.01
C ASN A 40 17.43 -13.60 15.83
N ALA A 41 18.56 -13.56 15.11
CA ALA A 41 18.75 -12.73 13.93
C ALA A 41 19.15 -13.60 12.72
N ASN A 42 18.29 -14.56 12.33
CA ASN A 42 18.57 -15.51 11.26
C ASN A 42 17.63 -15.44 10.06
N GLY A 43 16.58 -14.58 10.10
CA GLY A 43 15.61 -14.47 9.04
C GLY A 43 16.21 -13.98 7.72
N ALA A 44 15.97 -14.70 6.62
CA ALA A 44 16.49 -14.32 5.30
C ALA A 44 15.60 -13.28 4.58
N SER A 45 14.33 -13.13 4.99
CA SER A 45 13.37 -12.24 4.38
C SER A 45 12.28 -11.84 5.37
N LEU A 46 11.53 -10.77 5.05
CA LEU A 46 10.44 -10.29 5.89
C LEU A 46 9.21 -11.17 5.73
N LYS A 47 9.03 -12.08 6.67
CA LYS A 47 7.85 -12.96 6.80
C LYS A 47 7.20 -12.76 8.17
N LYS A 48 6.12 -13.47 8.47
CA LYS A 48 5.34 -13.33 9.71
C LYS A 48 6.22 -13.31 10.97
N LYS A 49 7.24 -14.18 11.07
CA LYS A 49 8.16 -14.27 12.23
C LYS A 49 9.11 -13.06 12.37
N GLN A 50 9.30 -12.29 11.31
CA GLN A 50 10.17 -11.12 11.25
C GLN A 50 9.39 -9.79 11.41
N LEU A 51 8.08 -9.88 11.57
CA LEU A 51 7.24 -8.70 11.78
C LEU A 51 7.18 -8.33 13.25
N TRP A 52 7.49 -7.06 13.53
CA TRP A 52 7.43 -6.47 14.85
C TRP A 52 6.54 -5.24 14.83
N THR A 53 5.57 -5.18 15.73
CA THR A 53 4.75 -3.99 15.93
C THR A 53 5.49 -3.05 16.88
N LEU A 54 5.77 -1.85 16.41
CA LEU A 54 6.38 -0.78 17.17
C LEU A 54 5.28 -0.03 17.93
N GLU A 55 5.35 -0.02 19.25
CA GLU A 55 4.43 0.66 20.15
C GLU A 55 5.18 1.69 20.99
N GLY A 56 4.50 2.72 21.50
CA GLY A 56 5.11 3.72 22.36
C GLY A 56 5.19 5.12 21.75
N ASN A 57 6.11 5.92 22.24
CA ASN A 57 6.28 7.32 21.85
C ASN A 57 7.76 7.65 21.53
N GLU A 58 8.12 8.92 21.41
CA GLU A 58 9.50 9.34 21.11
C GLU A 58 10.51 8.98 22.19
N GLN A 59 10.07 8.81 23.43
CA GLN A 59 10.96 8.56 24.58
C GLN A 59 11.17 7.08 24.84
N GLN A 60 10.12 6.26 24.62
CA GLN A 60 10.16 4.82 24.86
C GLN A 60 9.34 4.08 23.82
N VAL A 61 9.93 3.03 23.27
CA VAL A 61 9.30 2.12 22.32
C VAL A 61 9.35 0.69 22.82
N TYR A 62 8.37 -0.08 22.36
CA TYR A 62 8.21 -1.51 22.65
C TYR A 62 8.06 -2.26 21.34
N LEU A 63 8.67 -3.42 21.26
CA LEU A 63 8.61 -4.26 20.06
C LEU A 63 7.78 -5.51 20.37
N ARG A 64 6.57 -5.57 19.82
CA ARG A 64 5.66 -6.71 19.97
C ARG A 64 5.73 -7.63 18.76
N SER A 65 5.99 -8.91 18.98
CA SER A 65 6.07 -9.94 17.96
C SER A 65 4.70 -10.37 17.42
N HIS A 66 4.70 -11.18 16.37
CA HIS A 66 3.49 -11.82 15.82
C HIS A 66 2.80 -12.82 16.78
N LEU A 67 3.42 -13.11 17.92
CA LEU A 67 2.91 -13.98 18.98
C LEU A 67 2.28 -13.18 20.12
N ASP A 68 2.08 -11.87 19.94
CA ASP A 68 1.59 -10.93 20.96
C ASP A 68 2.46 -10.89 22.22
N ARG A 69 3.77 -11.08 22.05
CA ARG A 69 4.78 -11.04 23.09
C ARG A 69 5.86 -10.00 22.78
N TYR A 70 6.43 -9.44 23.83
CA TYR A 70 7.39 -8.34 23.73
C TYR A 70 8.84 -8.83 23.72
N LEU A 71 9.66 -8.13 22.94
CA LEU A 71 11.11 -8.22 23.04
C LEU A 71 11.54 -7.68 24.41
N ALA A 72 12.20 -8.50 25.20
CA ALA A 72 12.65 -8.13 26.54
C ALA A 72 14.13 -8.49 26.77
N VAL A 73 14.75 -7.77 27.69
CA VAL A 73 16.17 -7.98 28.07
C VAL A 73 16.22 -8.29 29.56
N ASP A 74 16.84 -9.40 29.92
CA ASP A 74 17.05 -9.80 31.31
C ASP A 74 18.20 -9.02 31.98
N GLN A 75 18.41 -9.27 33.28
CA GLN A 75 19.46 -8.62 34.06
C GLN A 75 20.90 -8.95 33.56
N PHE A 76 21.08 -9.99 32.77
CA PHE A 76 22.38 -10.39 32.22
C PHE A 76 22.59 -9.91 30.78
N GLY A 77 21.59 -9.26 30.18
CA GLY A 77 21.62 -8.81 28.79
C GLY A 77 21.20 -9.86 27.78
N ASN A 78 20.60 -10.97 28.22
CA ASN A 78 20.01 -11.93 27.31
C ASN A 78 18.67 -11.41 26.79
N VAL A 79 18.36 -11.75 25.54
CA VAL A 79 17.15 -11.30 24.86
C VAL A 79 16.13 -12.43 24.86
N THR A 80 14.90 -12.10 25.27
CA THR A 80 13.79 -13.06 25.37
C THR A 80 12.53 -12.49 24.70
N GLY A 81 11.61 -13.36 24.33
CA GLY A 81 10.30 -13.01 23.75
C GLY A 81 9.13 -13.64 24.53
N GLU A 82 9.28 -13.89 25.83
CA GLU A 82 8.33 -14.64 26.63
C GLU A 82 7.25 -13.78 27.28
N THR A 83 7.53 -12.50 27.56
CA THR A 83 6.60 -11.65 28.31
C THR A 83 5.44 -11.14 27.45
N GLU A 84 4.25 -11.13 28.04
CA GLU A 84 3.02 -10.54 27.48
C GLU A 84 2.79 -9.11 28.00
N ASP A 85 3.54 -8.70 29.01
CA ASP A 85 3.39 -7.41 29.68
C ASP A 85 4.41 -6.40 29.19
N ALA A 86 3.95 -5.35 28.53
CA ALA A 86 4.79 -4.21 28.12
C ALA A 86 5.34 -3.43 29.33
N GLY A 87 4.72 -3.56 30.49
CA GLY A 87 5.15 -2.96 31.75
C GLY A 87 6.40 -3.61 32.36
N ASP A 88 6.83 -4.78 31.85
CA ASP A 88 8.11 -5.37 32.24
C ASP A 88 9.24 -4.39 31.92
N PRO A 89 10.09 -4.02 32.90
CA PRO A 89 11.16 -3.04 32.69
C PRO A 89 12.14 -3.41 31.59
N GLY A 90 12.33 -4.70 31.31
CA GLY A 90 13.18 -5.20 30.24
C GLY A 90 12.66 -4.90 28.82
N CYS A 91 11.38 -4.51 28.66
CA CYS A 91 10.75 -4.32 27.34
C CYS A 91 10.92 -2.93 26.75
N ALA A 92 11.31 -1.93 27.53
CA ALA A 92 11.41 -0.55 27.08
C ALA A 92 12.76 -0.26 26.39
N PHE A 93 12.69 0.34 25.21
CA PHE A 93 13.86 0.77 24.44
C PHE A 93 13.74 2.23 24.03
N GLN A 94 14.88 2.87 23.78
CA GLN A 94 15.02 4.15 23.12
C GLN A 94 15.65 3.95 21.74
N ILE A 95 15.12 4.62 20.74
CA ILE A 95 15.69 4.62 19.38
C ILE A 95 16.77 5.70 19.31
N HIS A 96 17.98 5.29 18.90
CA HIS A 96 19.09 6.18 18.56
C HIS A 96 19.37 6.03 17.07
N ILE A 97 19.15 7.09 16.31
CA ILE A 97 19.39 7.09 14.87
C ILE A 97 20.87 7.33 14.62
N ALA A 98 21.47 6.54 13.71
CA ALA A 98 22.86 6.68 13.34
C ALA A 98 23.15 8.06 12.75
N SER A 99 24.22 8.71 13.20
CA SER A 99 24.62 10.05 12.74
C SER A 99 25.27 10.06 11.36
N ASP A 100 25.54 8.89 10.78
CA ASP A 100 26.20 8.72 9.48
C ASP A 100 25.28 8.92 8.26
N GLY A 101 24.00 9.27 8.49
CA GLY A 101 23.01 9.47 7.44
C GLY A 101 22.42 8.17 6.86
N SER A 102 22.79 7.00 7.39
CA SER A 102 22.28 5.70 6.93
C SER A 102 20.83 5.44 7.32
N GLY A 103 20.27 6.20 8.29
CA GLY A 103 18.92 5.95 8.83
C GLY A 103 18.82 4.68 9.68
N ARG A 104 19.96 4.02 10.00
CA ARG A 104 19.98 2.85 10.87
C ARG A 104 19.61 3.22 12.30
N TRP A 105 18.94 2.32 13.00
CA TRP A 105 18.56 2.48 14.39
C TRP A 105 19.45 1.65 15.30
N ALA A 106 19.80 2.22 16.45
CA ALA A 106 20.29 1.48 17.59
C ALA A 106 19.27 1.52 18.71
N LEU A 107 18.95 0.37 19.28
CA LEU A 107 17.92 0.21 20.30
C LEU A 107 18.59 0.10 21.67
N LYS A 108 18.50 1.15 22.48
CA LYS A 108 19.04 1.18 23.84
C LYS A 108 17.96 0.73 24.82
N ASN A 109 18.21 -0.36 25.54
CA ASN A 109 17.32 -0.76 26.62
C ASN A 109 17.31 0.28 27.75
N VAL A 110 16.14 0.77 28.14
CA VAL A 110 16.00 1.87 29.07
C VAL A 110 16.51 1.52 30.47
N GLN A 111 16.14 0.34 30.96
CA GLN A 111 16.52 -0.10 32.29
C GLN A 111 18.03 -0.36 32.43
N ARG A 112 18.62 -1.01 31.44
CA ARG A 112 20.02 -1.44 31.49
C ARG A 112 21.00 -0.37 30.99
N GLY A 113 20.54 0.54 30.11
CA GLY A 113 21.40 1.52 29.48
C GLY A 113 22.35 0.97 28.42
N TYR A 114 22.14 -0.29 27.94
CA TYR A 114 22.94 -0.96 26.92
C TYR A 114 22.16 -1.13 25.62
N PHE A 115 22.89 -1.31 24.52
CA PHE A 115 22.33 -1.45 23.17
C PHE A 115 22.14 -2.90 22.77
N LEU A 116 21.02 -3.15 22.09
CA LEU A 116 20.68 -4.45 21.49
C LEU A 116 21.57 -4.69 20.27
N GLY A 117 22.36 -5.73 20.31
CA GLY A 117 23.23 -6.14 19.21
C GLY A 117 23.01 -7.59 18.79
N SER A 118 23.52 -7.92 17.61
CA SER A 118 23.56 -9.29 17.12
C SER A 118 25.00 -9.69 16.74
N SER A 119 25.44 -10.83 17.27
CA SER A 119 26.69 -11.47 16.90
C SER A 119 26.38 -12.84 16.32
N GLN A 120 26.63 -13.01 15.02
CA GLN A 120 26.10 -14.15 14.26
C GLN A 120 24.57 -14.18 14.33
N ASP A 121 23.97 -15.23 14.87
CA ASP A 121 22.52 -15.36 15.03
C ASP A 121 22.05 -15.01 16.45
N GLU A 122 22.98 -14.86 17.40
CA GLU A 122 22.67 -14.56 18.80
C GLU A 122 22.47 -13.07 19.04
N LEU A 123 21.55 -12.76 19.97
CA LEU A 123 21.26 -11.43 20.42
C LEU A 123 21.81 -11.20 21.82
N LYS A 124 22.38 -10.03 22.04
CA LYS A 124 22.85 -9.56 23.35
C LYS A 124 22.59 -8.06 23.51
N CYS A 125 22.30 -7.66 24.72
CA CYS A 125 22.12 -6.26 25.07
C CYS A 125 23.17 -5.86 26.12
N THR A 126 24.42 -5.72 25.68
CA THR A 126 25.61 -5.53 26.56
C THR A 126 26.54 -4.39 26.12
N ALA A 127 26.37 -3.86 24.92
CA ALA A 127 27.20 -2.79 24.39
C ALA A 127 26.86 -1.44 25.02
N LYS A 128 27.86 -0.71 25.52
CA LYS A 128 27.69 0.64 26.11
C LYS A 128 27.50 1.73 25.06
N ALA A 129 28.00 1.50 23.86
CA ALA A 129 27.87 2.37 22.71
C ALA A 129 27.55 1.52 21.48
N PRO A 130 26.76 2.04 20.50
CA PRO A 130 26.42 1.28 19.31
C PRO A 130 27.61 1.20 18.36
N GLY A 131 27.91 -0.03 17.90
CA GLY A 131 28.81 -0.36 16.79
C GLY A 131 28.04 -1.02 15.66
N GLU A 132 28.73 -1.61 14.69
CA GLU A 132 28.09 -2.26 13.54
C GLU A 132 27.15 -3.42 13.95
N SER A 133 27.41 -4.08 15.08
CA SER A 133 26.54 -5.14 15.62
C SER A 133 25.24 -4.63 16.23
N GLU A 134 25.19 -3.38 16.65
CA GLU A 134 24.06 -2.76 17.34
C GLU A 134 23.20 -1.88 16.42
N TYR A 135 23.65 -1.63 15.18
CA TYR A 135 22.87 -0.89 14.20
C TYR A 135 21.99 -1.80 13.35
N TRP A 136 20.72 -1.42 13.23
CA TRP A 136 19.68 -2.13 12.51
C TRP A 136 19.12 -1.27 11.38
N LEU A 137 19.02 -1.83 10.18
CA LEU A 137 18.21 -1.25 9.11
C LEU A 137 16.73 -1.50 9.38
N VAL A 138 15.89 -0.55 9.05
CA VAL A 138 14.45 -0.61 9.32
C VAL A 138 13.69 -0.82 8.04
N HIS A 139 13.01 -1.96 7.94
CA HIS A 139 12.11 -2.28 6.85
C HIS A 139 10.66 -2.08 7.30
N LEU A 140 10.02 -1.02 6.82
CA LEU A 140 8.60 -0.78 7.08
C LEU A 140 7.78 -1.87 6.39
N ALA A 141 7.03 -2.62 7.19
CA ALA A 141 6.12 -3.66 6.70
C ALA A 141 4.75 -3.08 6.32
N ALA A 142 4.73 -1.84 5.84
CA ALA A 142 3.56 -1.20 5.29
C ALA A 142 3.26 -1.73 3.88
N ARG A 143 2.02 -1.55 3.43
CA ARG A 143 1.74 -1.67 2.01
C ARG A 143 2.60 -0.66 1.27
N PRO A 144 3.26 -1.04 0.18
CA PRO A 144 4.16 -0.13 -0.50
C PRO A 144 3.44 1.07 -1.12
N GLN A 145 2.14 0.93 -1.45
CA GLN A 145 1.33 1.99 -2.06
C GLN A 145 0.48 2.69 -1.02
N VAL A 146 0.72 4.00 -0.86
CA VAL A 146 0.18 4.83 0.22
C VAL A 146 -0.25 6.20 -0.26
N ASN A 147 -1.06 6.88 0.57
CA ASN A 147 -1.22 8.32 0.52
C ASN A 147 -0.29 8.97 1.54
N LEU A 148 0.39 10.03 1.15
CA LEU A 148 1.33 10.76 1.98
C LEU A 148 0.69 12.08 2.45
N ARG A 149 0.55 12.28 3.76
CA ARG A 149 -0.06 13.48 4.35
C ARG A 149 0.93 14.23 5.22
N SER A 150 1.08 15.53 4.96
CA SER A 150 1.91 16.41 5.81
C SER A 150 1.24 16.68 7.15
N ALA A 151 1.99 16.49 8.22
CA ALA A 151 1.55 16.79 9.59
C ALA A 151 1.42 18.31 9.83
N GLY A 152 2.31 19.11 9.24
CA GLY A 152 2.28 20.57 9.32
C GLY A 152 1.15 21.19 8.50
N ARG A 153 1.11 20.90 7.22
CA ARG A 153 0.11 21.44 6.27
C ARG A 153 -1.27 20.82 6.40
N LYS A 154 -1.40 19.62 6.97
CA LYS A 154 -2.63 18.82 7.02
C LYS A 154 -3.25 18.60 5.63
N ARG A 155 -2.39 18.40 4.62
CA ARG A 155 -2.72 18.21 3.21
C ARG A 155 -2.00 16.99 2.68
N PHE A 156 -2.58 16.41 1.63
CA PHE A 156 -2.03 15.26 0.95
C PHE A 156 -1.10 15.67 -0.19
N ALA A 157 -0.06 14.86 -0.37
CA ALA A 157 0.81 14.96 -1.52
C ALA A 157 0.10 14.44 -2.78
N HIS A 158 0.36 15.09 -3.90
CA HIS A 158 -0.10 14.66 -5.22
C HIS A 158 0.87 15.11 -6.31
N LEU A 159 0.84 14.42 -7.43
CA LEU A 159 1.56 14.82 -8.62
C LEU A 159 0.96 16.11 -9.16
N SER A 160 1.80 17.09 -9.52
CA SER A 160 1.35 18.37 -10.10
C SER A 160 0.66 18.16 -11.46
N ALA A 161 -0.18 19.11 -11.87
CA ALA A 161 -0.84 19.06 -13.18
C ALA A 161 0.16 19.05 -14.36
N SER A 162 1.33 19.65 -14.20
CA SER A 162 2.45 19.60 -15.14
C SER A 162 3.24 18.28 -15.11
N GLN A 163 2.96 17.41 -14.15
CA GLN A 163 3.56 16.08 -13.94
C GLN A 163 5.09 16.10 -13.73
N ASP A 164 5.62 17.17 -13.22
CA ASP A 164 7.06 17.40 -13.01
C ASP A 164 7.47 17.65 -11.55
N GLU A 165 6.48 17.86 -10.67
CA GLU A 165 6.66 18.14 -9.25
C GLU A 165 5.61 17.41 -8.41
N ILE A 166 5.89 17.27 -7.10
CA ILE A 166 4.91 16.82 -6.11
C ILE A 166 4.51 18.04 -5.28
N HIS A 167 3.22 18.33 -5.18
CA HIS A 167 2.64 19.37 -4.33
C HIS A 167 1.93 18.75 -3.14
N VAL A 168 1.97 19.41 -1.98
CA VAL A 168 1.35 18.92 -0.73
C VAL A 168 0.24 19.89 -0.31
N ASP A 169 -0.77 20.00 -1.14
CA ASP A 169 -1.89 20.95 -0.96
C ASP A 169 -3.28 20.34 -1.18
N ALA A 170 -3.37 19.04 -1.54
CA ALA A 170 -4.65 18.37 -1.75
C ALA A 170 -5.41 18.19 -0.42
N PRO A 171 -6.70 18.62 -0.34
CA PRO A 171 -7.48 18.45 0.89
C PRO A 171 -7.90 17.01 1.15
N VAL A 172 -8.04 16.22 0.09
CA VAL A 172 -8.40 14.79 0.11
C VAL A 172 -7.51 13.99 -0.83
N PRO A 173 -7.23 12.71 -0.53
CA PRO A 173 -6.39 11.87 -1.39
C PRO A 173 -7.24 11.25 -2.51
N TRP A 174 -7.52 12.00 -3.57
CA TRP A 174 -8.43 11.60 -4.62
C TRP A 174 -7.76 11.48 -5.97
N GLY A 175 -8.04 10.37 -6.68
CA GLY A 175 -7.50 10.09 -8.00
C GLY A 175 -6.12 9.43 -7.99
N GLU A 176 -5.57 9.23 -9.18
CA GLU A 176 -4.28 8.55 -9.38
C GLU A 176 -3.08 9.39 -8.91
N ASP A 177 -3.19 10.71 -8.99
CA ASP A 177 -2.10 11.63 -8.67
C ASP A 177 -1.66 11.60 -7.21
N THR A 178 -2.51 11.09 -6.31
CA THR A 178 -2.22 11.00 -4.87
C THR A 178 -1.60 9.66 -4.46
N LEU A 179 -1.41 8.73 -5.39
CA LEU A 179 -0.77 7.46 -5.15
C LEU A 179 0.74 7.59 -5.18
N PHE A 180 1.39 7.16 -4.09
CA PHE A 180 2.84 7.00 -4.02
C PHE A 180 3.19 5.56 -3.70
N THR A 181 4.25 5.05 -4.34
CA THR A 181 4.87 3.78 -3.99
C THR A 181 6.14 4.08 -3.21
N LEU A 182 6.16 3.70 -1.94
CA LEU A 182 7.33 3.83 -1.07
C LEU A 182 8.19 2.58 -1.24
N GLU A 183 9.18 2.65 -2.12
CA GLU A 183 10.03 1.52 -2.46
C GLU A 183 11.18 1.36 -1.47
N PHE A 184 11.21 0.22 -0.78
CA PHE A 184 12.34 -0.14 0.05
C PHE A 184 13.48 -0.64 -0.84
N ARG A 185 14.61 0.05 -0.79
CA ARG A 185 15.87 -0.37 -1.38
C ARG A 185 16.66 -1.10 -0.31
N GLY A 186 16.47 -2.41 -0.26
CA GLY A 186 17.10 -3.29 0.72
C GLY A 186 18.61 -3.24 0.68
N PRO A 187 19.27 -3.85 1.69
CA PRO A 187 20.70 -3.96 1.70
C PRO A 187 21.18 -4.69 0.44
N SER A 188 22.15 -4.11 -0.24
CA SER A 188 22.78 -4.70 -1.42
C SER A 188 24.16 -5.24 -1.05
N GLU A 189 24.68 -6.18 -1.83
CA GLU A 189 26.07 -6.64 -1.72
C GLU A 189 27.09 -5.55 -2.11
N HIS A 190 26.60 -4.46 -2.70
CA HIS A 190 27.42 -3.29 -3.00
C HIS A 190 27.76 -2.54 -1.72
N VAL A 191 29.02 -2.24 -1.57
CA VAL A 191 29.55 -1.41 -0.48
C VAL A 191 29.86 0.00 -0.99
N ASP A 192 29.65 0.99 -0.13
CA ASP A 192 30.04 2.36 -0.43
C ASP A 192 31.57 2.50 -0.52
N SER A 193 32.06 3.69 -0.86
CA SER A 193 33.51 3.99 -0.96
C SER A 193 34.28 3.76 0.35
N ARG A 194 33.57 3.55 1.47
CA ARG A 194 34.12 3.26 2.81
C ARG A 194 34.00 1.80 3.20
N GLY A 195 33.56 0.92 2.27
CA GLY A 195 33.37 -0.50 2.53
C GLY A 195 32.11 -0.85 3.36
N LYS A 196 31.16 0.11 3.51
CA LYS A 196 29.90 -0.14 4.21
C LYS A 196 28.82 -0.61 3.24
N PRO A 197 27.97 -1.58 3.63
CA PRO A 197 26.85 -2.00 2.81
C PRO A 197 25.92 -0.84 2.47
N GLU A 198 25.62 -0.66 1.19
CA GLU A 198 24.58 0.27 0.75
C GLU A 198 23.20 -0.39 0.86
N GLY A 199 22.17 0.37 1.25
CA GLY A 199 20.79 -0.09 1.30
C GLY A 199 20.06 0.36 2.57
N GLY A 200 18.80 -0.07 2.67
CA GLY A 200 17.94 0.33 3.78
C GLY A 200 17.34 1.73 3.61
N HIS A 201 17.38 2.26 2.40
CA HIS A 201 16.77 3.53 2.03
C HIS A 201 15.43 3.30 1.32
N TYR A 202 14.68 4.39 1.21
CA TYR A 202 13.39 4.43 0.52
C TYR A 202 13.47 5.37 -0.67
N ALA A 203 12.81 5.01 -1.76
CA ALA A 203 12.56 5.87 -2.90
C ALA A 203 11.06 6.16 -3.01
N LEU A 204 10.69 7.41 -3.28
CA LEU A 204 9.32 7.82 -3.50
C LEU A 204 9.02 7.75 -4.99
N HIS A 205 8.19 6.78 -5.39
CA HIS A 205 7.81 6.52 -6.77
C HIS A 205 6.41 7.07 -7.05
N THR A 206 6.27 7.87 -8.08
CA THR A 206 5.05 8.56 -8.46
C THR A 206 4.17 7.73 -9.39
N CYS A 207 2.90 8.12 -9.54
CA CYS A 207 1.94 7.46 -10.43
C CYS A 207 2.34 7.53 -11.91
N ASN A 208 3.13 8.51 -12.33
CA ASN A 208 3.67 8.62 -13.68
C ASN A 208 5.04 7.92 -13.86
N ASN A 209 5.37 6.98 -12.96
CA ASN A 209 6.55 6.12 -13.03
C ASN A 209 7.88 6.87 -12.92
N LYS A 210 7.94 7.90 -12.07
CA LYS A 210 9.16 8.68 -11.80
C LYS A 210 9.52 8.64 -10.33
N TYR A 211 10.73 9.08 -10.01
CA TYR A 211 11.29 9.10 -8.66
C TYR A 211 11.58 10.52 -8.20
N LEU A 212 11.16 10.84 -6.98
CA LEU A 212 11.43 12.15 -6.38
C LEU A 212 12.90 12.29 -6.00
N ALA A 213 13.57 13.26 -6.60
CA ALA A 213 14.90 13.69 -6.17
C ALA A 213 14.81 14.76 -5.07
N ARG A 214 15.86 14.88 -4.26
CA ARG A 214 15.94 15.80 -3.11
C ARG A 214 15.70 17.27 -3.47
N ASP A 215 15.98 17.68 -4.71
CA ASP A 215 15.73 19.04 -5.21
C ASP A 215 14.28 19.30 -5.65
N GLY A 216 13.42 18.26 -5.57
CA GLY A 216 12.01 18.31 -5.96
C GLY A 216 11.75 17.88 -7.39
N LYS A 217 12.77 17.58 -8.19
CA LYS A 217 12.62 17.08 -9.57
C LYS A 217 12.20 15.62 -9.58
N LEU A 218 11.47 15.24 -10.62
CA LEU A 218 11.08 13.85 -10.88
C LEU A 218 11.97 13.26 -11.97
N LEU A 219 12.65 12.16 -11.64
CA LEU A 219 13.61 11.47 -12.51
C LEU A 219 13.05 10.13 -13.03
N GLU A 220 13.37 9.77 -14.26
CA GLU A 220 12.97 8.49 -14.87
C GLU A 220 13.63 7.27 -14.19
N THR A 221 14.84 7.46 -13.65
CA THR A 221 15.59 6.42 -12.95
C THR A 221 15.92 6.84 -11.53
N CYS A 222 15.85 5.88 -10.61
CA CYS A 222 16.21 6.12 -9.21
C CYS A 222 17.73 6.27 -9.09
N THR A 223 18.19 7.49 -8.79
CA THR A 223 19.57 7.81 -8.49
C THR A 223 19.79 7.93 -6.98
N ARG A 224 21.03 8.13 -6.51
CA ARG A 224 21.32 8.39 -5.08
C ARG A 224 20.57 9.61 -4.53
N ASP A 225 20.28 10.61 -5.36
CA ASP A 225 19.51 11.80 -4.97
C ASP A 225 18.02 11.50 -4.72
N CYS A 226 17.54 10.32 -5.11
CA CYS A 226 16.17 9.85 -4.86
C CYS A 226 16.05 8.94 -3.62
N LEU A 227 17.14 8.74 -2.87
CA LEU A 227 17.18 7.82 -1.73
C LEU A 227 17.04 8.57 -0.42
N TYR A 228 16.14 8.09 0.43
CA TYR A 228 15.82 8.67 1.74
C TYR A 228 15.90 7.62 2.83
N ALA A 229 16.50 8.01 3.97
CA ALA A 229 16.41 7.26 5.20
C ALA A 229 15.08 7.59 5.90
N ALA A 230 14.38 6.57 6.37
CA ALA A 230 13.15 6.73 7.13
C ALA A 230 13.47 6.90 8.63
N GLU A 231 12.98 7.98 9.22
CA GLU A 231 13.09 8.24 10.65
C GLU A 231 11.70 8.26 11.29
N PHE A 232 11.60 7.61 12.44
CA PHE A 232 10.37 7.52 13.21
C PHE A 232 10.29 8.65 14.24
N HIS A 233 9.20 9.40 14.23
CA HIS A 233 8.90 10.47 15.18
C HIS A 233 7.47 10.33 15.72
N ALA A 234 7.30 9.56 16.82
CA ALA A 234 6.01 9.35 17.49
C ALA A 234 4.85 8.94 16.53
N GLY A 235 5.10 7.97 15.67
CA GLY A 235 4.11 7.48 14.68
C GLY A 235 4.14 8.23 13.35
N LEU A 236 4.90 9.31 13.23
CA LEU A 236 5.10 10.05 11.99
C LEU A 236 6.45 9.70 11.36
N LEU A 237 6.53 9.91 10.06
CA LEU A 237 7.69 9.62 9.22
C LEU A 237 8.40 10.91 8.86
N ALA A 238 9.72 10.98 9.08
CA ALA A 238 10.60 11.94 8.43
C ALA A 238 11.45 11.21 7.38
N LEU A 239 11.63 11.82 6.22
CA LEU A 239 12.43 11.30 5.12
C LEU A 239 13.67 12.17 4.95
N ARG A 240 14.83 11.62 5.30
CA ARG A 240 16.13 12.28 5.28
C ARG A 240 16.92 11.87 4.04
N ASP A 241 17.36 12.84 3.26
CA ASP A 241 18.19 12.61 2.08
C ASP A 241 19.66 12.31 2.43
N ILE A 242 20.45 11.99 1.43
CA ILE A 242 21.88 11.66 1.56
C ILE A 242 22.74 12.85 2.07
N SER A 243 22.25 14.09 1.95
CA SER A 243 22.94 15.29 2.45
C SER A 243 22.62 15.59 3.92
N GLY A 244 21.67 14.87 4.52
CA GLY A 244 21.20 15.07 5.87
C GLY A 244 20.04 16.04 5.99
N SER A 245 19.44 16.46 4.87
CA SER A 245 18.27 17.34 4.85
C SER A 245 16.98 16.54 4.72
N TYR A 246 15.87 17.08 5.20
CA TYR A 246 14.58 16.41 5.24
C TYR A 246 13.63 16.94 4.17
N LEU A 247 12.82 16.05 3.61
CA LEU A 247 11.71 16.41 2.74
C LEU A 247 10.67 17.22 3.50
N ALA A 248 10.21 18.32 2.90
CA ALA A 248 9.16 19.17 3.42
C ALA A 248 8.39 19.86 2.28
N PRO A 249 7.12 20.28 2.51
CA PRO A 249 6.39 21.14 1.58
C PRO A 249 6.97 22.57 1.63
N ILE A 250 7.46 23.07 0.49
CA ILE A 250 8.17 24.36 0.42
C ILE A 250 7.40 25.37 -0.43
N GLY A 251 7.29 26.58 0.10
CA GLY A 251 6.69 27.72 -0.62
C GLY A 251 5.16 27.68 -0.69
N SER A 252 4.59 28.60 -1.48
CA SER A 252 3.15 28.75 -1.64
C SER A 252 2.50 27.57 -2.37
N LYS A 253 3.22 26.94 -3.30
CA LYS A 253 2.79 25.73 -4.02
C LYS A 253 3.00 24.45 -3.23
N ALA A 254 3.60 24.53 -2.04
CA ALA A 254 3.91 23.38 -1.19
C ALA A 254 4.68 22.27 -1.94
N VAL A 255 5.70 22.65 -2.73
CA VAL A 255 6.52 21.69 -3.49
C VAL A 255 7.31 20.81 -2.53
N LEU A 256 7.22 19.50 -2.69
CA LEU A 256 7.92 18.53 -1.87
C LEU A 256 9.38 18.44 -2.28
N LYS A 257 10.28 18.90 -1.42
CA LYS A 257 11.74 18.83 -1.62
C LYS A 257 12.48 18.95 -0.30
N SER A 258 13.77 18.57 -0.30
CA SER A 258 14.63 18.68 0.88
C SER A 258 15.05 20.11 1.13
N ARG A 259 15.04 20.54 2.40
CA ARG A 259 15.46 21.89 2.77
C ARG A 259 16.16 21.97 4.13
N SER A 260 15.50 21.49 5.19
CA SER A 260 15.94 21.66 6.57
C SER A 260 16.80 20.49 7.03
N THR A 261 17.79 20.75 7.87
CA THR A 261 18.58 19.73 8.57
C THR A 261 18.01 19.39 9.95
N SER A 262 16.90 20.01 10.33
CA SER A 262 16.17 19.75 11.57
C SER A 262 14.73 19.33 11.27
N VAL A 263 14.15 18.54 12.16
CA VAL A 263 12.78 18.05 12.04
C VAL A 263 11.85 18.94 12.85
N THR A 264 10.87 19.51 12.16
CA THR A 264 9.69 20.18 12.74
C THR A 264 8.44 19.48 12.22
N ARG A 265 7.25 20.04 12.48
CA ARG A 265 6.01 19.47 11.92
C ARG A 265 5.96 19.47 10.40
N ASP A 266 6.69 20.36 9.74
CA ASP A 266 6.70 20.45 8.28
C ASP A 266 7.49 19.31 7.62
N GLU A 267 8.47 18.73 8.31
CA GLU A 267 9.26 17.59 7.87
C GLU A 267 8.59 16.23 8.22
N LEU A 268 7.43 16.25 8.90
CA LEU A 268 6.74 15.05 9.35
C LEU A 268 5.53 14.71 8.48
N PHE A 269 5.39 13.42 8.19
CA PHE A 269 4.32 12.87 7.36
C PHE A 269 3.66 11.67 8.04
N SER A 270 2.36 11.50 7.82
CA SER A 270 1.67 10.23 8.03
C SER A 270 1.56 9.46 6.72
N LEU A 271 1.73 8.15 6.80
CA LEU A 271 1.44 7.21 5.73
C LEU A 271 0.01 6.70 5.93
N GLU A 272 -0.87 6.99 5.01
CA GLU A 272 -2.26 6.55 5.08
C GLU A 272 -2.54 5.49 4.01
N ASP A 273 -3.36 4.50 4.35
CA ASP A 273 -3.78 3.47 3.40
C ASP A 273 -4.53 4.13 2.24
N SER A 274 -4.09 3.83 1.02
CA SER A 274 -4.79 4.24 -0.18
C SER A 274 -5.95 3.27 -0.44
N LEU A 275 -7.17 3.69 -0.10
CA LEU A 275 -8.36 2.90 -0.35
C LEU A 275 -8.67 2.83 -1.86
N PRO A 276 -9.26 1.73 -2.35
CA PRO A 276 -9.56 1.60 -3.78
C PRO A 276 -10.56 2.67 -4.23
N GLN A 277 -10.24 3.32 -5.33
CA GLN A 277 -11.12 4.28 -5.99
C GLN A 277 -11.41 3.82 -7.41
N ALA A 278 -12.67 3.84 -7.79
CA ALA A 278 -13.16 3.28 -9.03
C ALA A 278 -13.97 4.27 -9.84
N SER A 279 -13.98 4.08 -11.15
CA SER A 279 -14.96 4.65 -12.07
C SER A 279 -15.80 3.54 -12.69
N PHE A 280 -17.05 3.87 -12.94
CA PHE A 280 -18.01 2.99 -13.60
C PHE A 280 -18.47 3.62 -14.90
N VAL A 281 -18.49 2.84 -15.97
CA VAL A 281 -19.06 3.23 -17.27
C VAL A 281 -20.30 2.39 -17.51
N ALA A 282 -21.45 3.04 -17.67
CA ALA A 282 -22.68 2.33 -18.00
C ALA A 282 -22.60 1.68 -19.39
N ALA A 283 -22.77 0.38 -19.46
CA ALA A 283 -22.68 -0.34 -20.73
C ALA A 283 -23.77 0.12 -21.72
N LEU A 284 -24.93 0.55 -21.20
CA LEU A 284 -26.08 0.98 -22.00
C LEU A 284 -25.77 2.19 -22.89
N ASN A 285 -25.09 3.21 -22.37
CA ASN A 285 -24.85 4.47 -23.08
C ASN A 285 -23.37 4.85 -23.22
N GLN A 286 -22.47 4.01 -22.72
CA GLN A 286 -21.01 4.18 -22.78
C GLN A 286 -20.52 5.48 -22.06
N ARG A 287 -21.26 5.96 -21.05
CA ARG A 287 -20.93 7.16 -20.28
C ARG A 287 -20.51 6.84 -18.86
N TYR A 288 -19.65 7.69 -18.31
CA TYR A 288 -19.20 7.58 -16.93
C TYR A 288 -20.31 7.96 -15.97
N VAL A 289 -20.46 7.15 -14.93
CA VAL A 289 -21.28 7.46 -13.77
C VAL A 289 -20.67 8.63 -13.04
N SER A 290 -21.47 9.65 -12.71
CA SER A 290 -21.04 10.95 -12.21
C SER A 290 -21.99 11.53 -11.17
N VAL A 291 -21.43 12.39 -10.32
CA VAL A 291 -22.16 13.28 -9.40
C VAL A 291 -21.88 14.75 -9.71
N LYS A 292 -21.43 15.07 -10.92
CA LYS A 292 -21.04 16.43 -11.33
C LYS A 292 -22.22 17.40 -11.41
N GLN A 293 -23.41 16.91 -11.75
CA GLN A 293 -24.60 17.72 -11.98
C GLN A 293 -25.60 17.69 -10.81
N GLY A 294 -25.11 17.56 -9.58
CA GLY A 294 -25.93 17.59 -8.38
C GLY A 294 -25.81 16.33 -7.54
N VAL A 295 -26.88 15.98 -6.81
CA VAL A 295 -26.87 14.82 -5.90
C VAL A 295 -27.22 13.52 -6.61
N ASP A 296 -27.95 13.57 -7.74
CA ASP A 296 -28.32 12.37 -8.49
C ASP A 296 -27.09 11.70 -9.09
N VAL A 297 -27.01 10.41 -8.94
CA VAL A 297 -25.98 9.58 -9.56
C VAL A 297 -26.43 9.25 -10.97
N THR A 298 -25.69 9.76 -11.97
CA THR A 298 -26.12 9.77 -13.37
C THR A 298 -24.97 9.38 -14.30
N ALA A 299 -25.20 8.42 -15.20
CA ALA A 299 -24.25 8.08 -16.26
C ALA A 299 -24.39 9.05 -17.43
N ASN A 300 -23.70 10.18 -17.38
CA ASN A 300 -23.91 11.30 -18.30
C ASN A 300 -22.61 12.05 -18.71
N GLN A 301 -21.42 11.56 -18.33
CA GLN A 301 -20.15 12.20 -18.64
C GLN A 301 -19.33 11.37 -19.64
N ASP A 302 -18.65 12.06 -20.55
CA ASP A 302 -17.77 11.45 -21.54
C ASP A 302 -16.31 11.43 -21.08
N GLU A 303 -15.98 12.20 -20.01
CA GLU A 303 -14.63 12.31 -19.45
C GLU A 303 -14.62 12.00 -17.95
N ILE A 304 -13.44 11.57 -17.45
CA ILE A 304 -13.22 11.26 -16.05
C ILE A 304 -12.63 12.48 -15.34
N SER A 305 -13.23 12.81 -14.20
CA SER A 305 -12.69 13.75 -13.20
C SER A 305 -12.87 13.20 -11.79
N GLY A 306 -12.65 14.00 -10.77
CA GLY A 306 -12.94 13.61 -9.39
C GLY A 306 -14.42 13.28 -9.14
N HIS A 307 -15.34 13.82 -9.95
CA HIS A 307 -16.78 13.56 -9.84
C HIS A 307 -17.22 12.21 -10.44
N GLU A 308 -16.39 11.59 -11.26
CA GLU A 308 -16.58 10.27 -11.87
C GLU A 308 -15.74 9.19 -11.18
N THR A 309 -14.99 9.57 -10.13
CA THR A 309 -14.16 8.68 -9.33
C THR A 309 -14.75 8.53 -7.94
N PHE A 310 -14.92 7.30 -7.48
CA PHE A 310 -15.58 6.97 -6.22
C PHE A 310 -14.71 6.07 -5.36
N GLN A 311 -14.61 6.37 -4.07
CA GLN A 311 -13.89 5.53 -3.12
C GLN A 311 -14.80 4.41 -2.63
N LEU A 312 -14.30 3.19 -2.72
CA LEU A 312 -15.01 1.99 -2.30
C LEU A 312 -14.55 1.58 -0.91
N GLU A 313 -15.46 1.61 0.04
CA GLU A 313 -15.21 1.31 1.45
C GLU A 313 -15.98 0.05 1.86
N PHE A 314 -15.25 -0.98 2.26
CA PHE A 314 -15.80 -2.30 2.53
C PHE A 314 -16.35 -2.42 3.96
N ASP A 315 -17.59 -2.85 4.08
CA ASP A 315 -18.17 -3.26 5.35
C ASP A 315 -17.90 -4.75 5.61
N ARG A 316 -17.08 -5.03 6.60
CA ARG A 316 -16.66 -6.40 6.94
C ARG A 316 -17.79 -7.27 7.48
N THR A 317 -18.81 -6.65 8.09
CA THR A 317 -19.97 -7.34 8.66
C THR A 317 -20.89 -7.87 7.59
N THR A 318 -21.31 -7.00 6.65
CA THR A 318 -22.23 -7.35 5.56
C THR A 318 -21.54 -7.89 4.30
N LYS A 319 -20.20 -7.75 4.21
CA LYS A 319 -19.40 -8.06 3.00
C LYS A 319 -19.81 -7.23 1.78
N ARG A 320 -20.30 -6.02 2.02
CA ARG A 320 -20.81 -5.08 1.01
C ARG A 320 -20.00 -3.78 1.02
N TRP A 321 -20.28 -2.91 0.10
CA TRP A 321 -19.49 -1.70 -0.15
C TRP A 321 -20.32 -0.45 0.07
N TYR A 322 -19.67 0.56 0.68
CA TYR A 322 -20.08 1.96 0.59
C TYR A 322 -19.35 2.62 -0.57
N VAL A 323 -20.04 3.52 -1.27
CA VAL A 323 -19.49 4.28 -2.38
C VAL A 323 -19.45 5.75 -1.98
N ARG A 324 -18.26 6.30 -1.79
CA ARG A 324 -18.03 7.67 -1.31
C ARG A 324 -17.56 8.57 -2.42
N THR A 325 -18.07 9.79 -2.47
CA THR A 325 -17.66 10.83 -3.42
C THR A 325 -16.51 11.68 -2.85
N MET A 326 -15.86 12.44 -3.73
CA MET A 326 -14.82 13.40 -3.38
C MET A 326 -15.31 14.50 -2.41
N GLN A 327 -16.61 14.83 -2.42
CA GLN A 327 -17.24 15.81 -1.52
C GLN A 327 -17.69 15.21 -0.18
N ASP A 328 -17.18 14.03 0.20
CA ASP A 328 -17.54 13.36 1.45
C ASP A 328 -19.03 13.04 1.58
N ARG A 329 -19.61 12.53 0.49
CA ARG A 329 -20.97 12.05 0.46
C ARG A 329 -21.03 10.61 0.00
N TYR A 330 -22.00 9.85 0.50
CA TYR A 330 -22.20 8.44 0.14
C TYR A 330 -23.37 8.31 -0.84
N TRP A 331 -23.22 7.38 -1.78
CA TRP A 331 -24.34 6.92 -2.57
C TRP A 331 -25.38 6.31 -1.62
N THR A 332 -26.64 6.70 -1.81
CA THR A 332 -27.74 6.25 -0.97
C THR A 332 -28.93 5.89 -1.84
N LEU A 333 -29.51 4.73 -1.55
CA LEU A 333 -30.76 4.29 -2.16
C LEU A 333 -31.91 5.08 -1.56
N GLU A 334 -32.60 5.85 -2.40
CA GLU A 334 -33.76 6.64 -2.02
C GLU A 334 -35.06 5.81 -2.06
N SER A 335 -36.11 6.28 -1.41
CA SER A 335 -37.40 5.58 -1.31
C SER A 335 -38.06 5.28 -2.67
N GLY A 336 -37.77 6.10 -3.69
CA GLY A 336 -38.23 5.91 -5.07
C GLY A 336 -37.35 4.97 -5.90
N GLY A 337 -36.29 4.40 -5.31
CA GLY A 337 -35.34 3.51 -5.99
C GLY A 337 -34.18 4.25 -6.66
N GLY A 338 -34.21 5.58 -6.76
CA GLY A 338 -33.12 6.39 -7.29
C GLY A 338 -31.89 6.34 -6.41
N ILE A 339 -30.71 6.54 -7.00
CA ILE A 339 -29.45 6.62 -6.29
C ILE A 339 -28.99 8.07 -6.23
N GLN A 340 -28.75 8.56 -5.01
CA GLN A 340 -28.27 9.93 -4.77
C GLN A 340 -27.03 9.93 -3.87
N ALA A 341 -26.12 10.85 -4.10
CA ALA A 341 -24.97 11.12 -3.23
C ALA A 341 -25.36 12.25 -2.25
N SER A 342 -26.25 11.96 -1.31
CA SER A 342 -26.89 12.94 -0.42
C SER A 342 -26.37 12.90 1.01
N GLU A 343 -25.93 11.74 1.51
CA GLU A 343 -25.63 11.51 2.92
C GLU A 343 -24.15 11.67 3.23
N HIS A 344 -23.82 12.30 4.36
CA HIS A 344 -22.46 12.38 4.89
C HIS A 344 -22.09 11.20 5.81
N LYS A 345 -23.05 10.38 6.17
CA LYS A 345 -22.87 9.25 7.07
C LYS A 345 -23.23 7.94 6.40
N ARG A 346 -22.55 6.89 6.80
CA ARG A 346 -22.87 5.52 6.37
C ARG A 346 -24.22 5.09 6.94
N SER A 347 -25.05 4.50 6.09
CA SER A 347 -26.33 3.90 6.44
C SER A 347 -26.51 2.58 5.70
N SER A 348 -27.51 1.77 6.09
CA SER A 348 -27.82 0.52 5.38
C SER A 348 -28.21 0.75 3.92
N ASN A 349 -28.84 1.91 3.62
CA ASN A 349 -29.20 2.28 2.26
C ASN A 349 -28.00 2.71 1.39
N GLY A 350 -26.84 2.89 2.00
CA GLY A 350 -25.57 3.14 1.31
C GLY A 350 -24.76 1.86 0.99
N LEU A 351 -25.28 0.68 1.31
CA LEU A 351 -24.61 -0.60 1.08
C LEU A 351 -24.98 -1.16 -0.29
N PHE A 352 -23.95 -1.54 -1.06
CA PHE A 352 -24.09 -2.12 -2.39
C PHE A 352 -23.26 -3.38 -2.52
N ASP A 353 -23.78 -4.39 -3.23
CA ASP A 353 -23.00 -5.53 -3.68
C ASP A 353 -22.37 -5.22 -5.03
N LEU A 354 -21.12 -5.66 -5.23
CA LEU A 354 -20.47 -5.74 -6.53
C LEU A 354 -20.57 -7.18 -7.03
N ILE A 355 -21.32 -7.40 -8.10
CA ILE A 355 -21.60 -8.71 -8.65
C ILE A 355 -20.96 -8.83 -10.04
N TRP A 356 -19.82 -9.49 -10.10
CA TRP A 356 -19.05 -9.65 -11.33
C TRP A 356 -19.72 -10.62 -12.28
N GLN A 357 -19.87 -10.19 -13.54
CA GLN A 357 -20.50 -11.00 -14.57
C GLN A 357 -19.46 -11.89 -15.24
N PRO A 358 -19.66 -13.22 -15.28
CA PRO A 358 -18.64 -14.12 -15.78
C PRO A 358 -18.39 -14.02 -17.29
N GLU A 359 -19.42 -13.60 -18.06
CA GLU A 359 -19.39 -13.68 -19.52
C GLU A 359 -18.65 -12.51 -20.19
N ASP A 360 -18.73 -11.32 -19.63
CA ASP A 360 -18.33 -10.11 -20.36
C ASP A 360 -17.42 -9.14 -19.57
N GLY A 361 -17.01 -9.55 -18.35
CA GLY A 361 -16.13 -8.74 -17.51
C GLY A 361 -16.77 -7.47 -16.92
N THR A 362 -18.09 -7.33 -17.05
CA THR A 362 -18.84 -6.24 -16.43
C THR A 362 -19.13 -6.52 -14.95
N VAL A 363 -19.54 -5.50 -14.22
CA VAL A 363 -20.05 -5.61 -12.87
C VAL A 363 -21.48 -5.12 -12.81
N ALA A 364 -22.32 -5.80 -12.03
CA ALA A 364 -23.63 -5.32 -11.63
C ALA A 364 -23.58 -4.84 -10.19
N LEU A 365 -24.36 -3.81 -9.88
CA LEU A 365 -24.49 -3.25 -8.55
C LEU A 365 -25.88 -3.59 -8.02
N ARG A 366 -25.97 -4.10 -6.78
CA ARG A 366 -27.24 -4.41 -6.13
C ARG A 366 -27.39 -3.59 -4.86
N GLY A 367 -28.52 -2.88 -4.75
CA GLY A 367 -28.83 -2.03 -3.60
C GLY A 367 -29.36 -2.81 -2.40
N ASN A 368 -29.59 -2.10 -1.29
CA ASN A 368 -30.08 -2.68 -0.04
C ASN A 368 -31.53 -3.24 -0.13
N ASN A 369 -32.27 -2.84 -1.16
CA ASN A 369 -33.60 -3.38 -1.48
C ASN A 369 -33.56 -4.71 -2.27
N GLY A 370 -32.36 -5.25 -2.51
CA GLY A 370 -32.15 -6.48 -3.28
C GLY A 370 -32.30 -6.32 -4.80
N LYS A 371 -32.53 -5.09 -5.29
CA LYS A 371 -32.67 -4.81 -6.72
C LYS A 371 -31.36 -4.35 -7.33
N TYR A 372 -31.18 -4.64 -8.62
CA TYR A 372 -30.01 -4.20 -9.38
C TYR A 372 -30.18 -2.76 -9.88
N LEU A 373 -29.10 -2.04 -9.90
CA LEU A 373 -29.03 -0.69 -10.45
C LEU A 373 -29.12 -0.74 -11.97
N ALA A 374 -30.17 -0.11 -12.51
CA ALA A 374 -30.37 0.04 -13.95
C ALA A 374 -30.15 1.48 -14.37
N THR A 375 -29.42 1.69 -15.45
CA THR A 375 -29.26 2.98 -16.11
C THR A 375 -30.51 3.29 -16.93
N LYS A 376 -31.16 4.43 -16.67
CA LYS A 376 -32.30 4.89 -17.45
C LYS A 376 -31.85 5.63 -18.72
N ARG A 377 -32.75 5.86 -19.65
CA ARG A 377 -32.46 6.64 -20.88
C ARG A 377 -31.95 8.07 -20.57
N SER A 378 -32.37 8.63 -19.44
CA SER A 378 -31.87 9.90 -18.91
C SER A 378 -30.46 9.83 -18.32
N GLY A 379 -29.90 8.64 -18.18
CA GLY A 379 -28.63 8.36 -17.51
C GLY A 379 -28.74 8.11 -16.00
N HIS A 380 -29.87 8.42 -15.36
CA HIS A 380 -30.07 8.21 -13.92
C HIS A 380 -30.01 6.72 -13.56
N LEU A 381 -29.42 6.40 -12.42
CA LEU A 381 -29.34 5.06 -11.87
C LEU A 381 -30.50 4.80 -10.90
N TYR A 382 -31.21 3.71 -11.11
CA TYR A 382 -32.31 3.25 -10.25
C TYR A 382 -32.14 1.78 -9.86
N ALA A 383 -32.25 1.47 -8.57
CA ALA A 383 -32.27 0.12 -8.05
C ALA A 383 -33.68 -0.48 -8.18
N ASN A 384 -34.08 -0.91 -9.39
CA ASN A 384 -35.42 -1.40 -9.68
C ASN A 384 -35.48 -2.65 -10.55
N ALA A 385 -34.33 -3.22 -10.96
CA ALA A 385 -34.30 -4.44 -11.77
C ALA A 385 -34.22 -5.68 -10.88
N ASP A 386 -35.01 -6.71 -11.21
CA ASP A 386 -35.04 -7.97 -10.48
C ASP A 386 -33.85 -8.89 -10.80
N ASN A 387 -33.30 -8.76 -11.99
CA ASN A 387 -32.16 -9.57 -12.45
C ASN A 387 -31.29 -8.78 -13.43
N VAL A 388 -30.09 -9.28 -13.68
CA VAL A 388 -29.20 -8.81 -14.74
C VAL A 388 -29.50 -9.62 -15.98
N ASN A 389 -30.14 -9.01 -16.96
CA ASN A 389 -30.45 -9.66 -18.23
C ASN A 389 -29.22 -9.66 -19.14
N VAL A 390 -28.84 -10.81 -19.66
CA VAL A 390 -27.68 -10.96 -20.58
C VAL A 390 -27.89 -10.15 -21.87
N GLU A 391 -29.13 -10.02 -22.32
CA GLU A 391 -29.50 -9.28 -23.54
C GLU A 391 -29.66 -7.77 -23.33
N ASN A 392 -29.67 -7.31 -22.09
CA ASN A 392 -29.91 -5.91 -21.73
C ASN A 392 -28.77 -5.31 -20.93
N ASP A 393 -28.09 -4.36 -21.50
CA ASP A 393 -26.93 -3.69 -20.89
C ASP A 393 -27.29 -2.67 -19.77
N ALA A 394 -28.57 -2.48 -19.45
CA ALA A 394 -29.01 -1.47 -18.49
C ALA A 394 -28.43 -1.65 -17.08
N CYS A 395 -28.21 -2.92 -16.65
CA CYS A 395 -27.68 -3.25 -15.32
C CYS A 395 -26.19 -3.56 -15.31
N LYS A 396 -25.48 -3.31 -16.39
CA LYS A 396 -24.07 -3.63 -16.55
C LYS A 396 -23.21 -2.39 -16.56
N TYR A 397 -22.06 -2.47 -15.87
CA TYR A 397 -21.09 -1.40 -15.80
C TYR A 397 -19.69 -1.94 -16.07
N TYR A 398 -18.90 -1.18 -16.83
CA TYR A 398 -17.46 -1.41 -16.93
C TYR A 398 -16.79 -0.79 -15.71
N PHE A 399 -15.87 -1.51 -15.09
CA PHE A 399 -15.17 -1.09 -13.88
C PHE A 399 -13.72 -0.74 -14.20
N TYR A 400 -13.26 0.38 -13.66
CA TYR A 400 -11.87 0.78 -13.67
C TYR A 400 -11.39 1.10 -12.26
N LEU A 401 -10.26 0.51 -11.86
CA LEU A 401 -9.56 0.87 -10.62
C LEU A 401 -8.70 2.11 -10.89
N MET A 402 -9.18 3.29 -10.47
CA MET A 402 -8.62 4.56 -10.92
C MET A 402 -7.33 4.95 -10.24
N ASN A 403 -7.19 4.69 -8.95
CA ASN A 403 -6.02 5.09 -8.18
C ASN A 403 -4.94 4.01 -8.10
N ARG A 404 -4.87 3.14 -9.11
CA ARG A 404 -3.78 2.16 -9.29
C ARG A 404 -3.27 2.17 -10.73
N PRO A 405 -2.69 3.31 -11.20
CA PRO A 405 -2.01 3.35 -12.50
C PRO A 405 -0.71 2.52 -12.47
N VAL A 406 -0.21 2.27 -11.28
CA VAL A 406 0.88 1.34 -10.97
C VAL A 406 0.39 0.37 -9.90
N LEU A 407 0.54 -0.93 -10.14
CA LEU A 407 0.19 -2.00 -9.20
C LEU A 407 1.43 -2.64 -8.60
N VAL A 408 1.27 -3.07 -7.35
CA VAL A 408 2.15 -4.03 -6.68
C VAL A 408 1.29 -5.20 -6.26
N LEU A 409 1.60 -6.40 -6.71
CA LEU A 409 0.80 -7.59 -6.44
C LEU A 409 1.51 -8.53 -5.48
N ARG A 410 0.76 -9.01 -4.51
CA ARG A 410 1.21 -9.99 -3.51
C ARG A 410 0.20 -11.11 -3.34
N CYS A 411 0.69 -12.31 -3.10
CA CYS A 411 -0.10 -13.48 -2.67
C CYS A 411 0.53 -14.10 -1.42
N GLU A 412 0.00 -15.25 -0.98
CA GLU A 412 0.54 -15.95 0.21
C GLU A 412 2.01 -16.36 0.06
N GLN A 413 2.47 -16.65 -1.17
CA GLN A 413 3.83 -17.06 -1.45
C GLN A 413 4.82 -15.89 -1.44
N GLY A 414 4.37 -14.68 -1.75
CA GLY A 414 5.20 -13.48 -1.84
C GLY A 414 4.69 -12.47 -2.87
N PHE A 415 5.61 -11.61 -3.30
CA PHE A 415 5.34 -10.61 -4.33
C PHE A 415 5.51 -11.16 -5.74
N VAL A 416 4.81 -10.54 -6.68
CA VAL A 416 5.07 -10.72 -8.11
C VAL A 416 6.32 -9.95 -8.50
N GLY A 417 7.26 -10.62 -9.12
CA GLY A 417 8.50 -10.04 -9.62
C GLY A 417 9.24 -10.98 -10.57
N PRO A 418 10.34 -10.53 -11.20
CA PRO A 418 11.07 -11.32 -12.16
C PRO A 418 11.68 -12.58 -11.52
N LYS A 419 11.71 -13.66 -12.26
CA LYS A 419 12.33 -14.92 -11.83
C LYS A 419 13.80 -14.72 -11.46
N SER A 420 14.52 -13.95 -12.28
CA SER A 420 15.88 -13.48 -12.06
C SER A 420 16.07 -12.14 -12.78
N ALA A 421 17.13 -11.41 -12.46
CA ALA A 421 17.39 -10.07 -13.02
C ALA A 421 17.37 -10.00 -14.56
N ALA A 422 17.75 -11.08 -15.24
CA ALA A 422 17.78 -11.15 -16.71
C ALA A 422 16.60 -11.91 -17.32
N SER A 423 15.69 -12.44 -16.50
CA SER A 423 14.57 -13.26 -17.00
C SER A 423 13.34 -12.40 -17.28
N PRO A 424 12.70 -12.53 -18.44
CA PRO A 424 11.41 -11.91 -18.71
C PRO A 424 10.26 -12.63 -17.97
N LYS A 425 10.50 -13.82 -17.44
CA LYS A 425 9.48 -14.61 -16.72
C LYS A 425 9.23 -14.06 -15.32
N LEU A 426 7.97 -13.91 -14.97
CA LEU A 426 7.51 -13.50 -13.63
C LEU A 426 7.16 -14.71 -12.76
N GLU A 427 7.40 -14.55 -11.47
CA GLU A 427 7.01 -15.47 -10.39
C GLU A 427 6.34 -14.68 -9.26
N CYS A 428 5.59 -15.37 -8.39
CA CYS A 428 4.84 -14.75 -7.30
C CYS A 428 5.35 -15.12 -5.89
N ASN A 429 6.60 -15.53 -5.77
CA ASN A 429 7.25 -15.93 -4.51
C ASN A 429 8.42 -15.03 -4.13
N LYS A 430 8.48 -13.82 -4.65
CA LYS A 430 9.61 -12.91 -4.45
C LYS A 430 9.51 -12.18 -3.11
N ALA A 431 10.68 -11.91 -2.51
CA ALA A 431 10.79 -11.07 -1.32
C ALA A 431 10.57 -9.58 -1.63
N GLY A 432 10.97 -9.13 -2.83
CA GLY A 432 10.71 -7.80 -3.39
C GLY A 432 9.73 -7.87 -4.56
N TYR A 433 9.18 -6.74 -4.93
CA TYR A 433 8.19 -6.62 -5.99
C TYR A 433 8.75 -5.90 -7.22
N GLU A 434 8.07 -6.12 -8.34
CA GLU A 434 8.13 -5.27 -9.53
C GLU A 434 6.86 -4.41 -9.59
N THR A 435 7.02 -3.13 -9.90
CA THR A 435 5.88 -2.26 -10.17
C THR A 435 5.32 -2.56 -11.56
N ILE A 436 4.00 -2.71 -11.63
CA ILE A 436 3.28 -3.08 -12.84
C ILE A 436 2.49 -1.87 -13.30
N ARG A 437 2.82 -1.33 -14.47
CA ARG A 437 2.06 -0.22 -15.06
C ARG A 437 0.75 -0.73 -15.64
N VAL A 438 -0.33 -0.03 -15.35
CA VAL A 438 -1.69 -0.34 -15.81
C VAL A 438 -2.10 0.62 -16.91
N GLU A 439 -2.31 0.10 -18.11
CA GLU A 439 -2.84 0.84 -19.24
C GLU A 439 -4.35 0.54 -19.38
N ARG A 440 -5.19 1.56 -19.16
CA ARG A 440 -6.63 1.42 -19.29
C ARG A 440 -7.05 1.43 -20.76
N CYS A 441 -7.86 0.48 -21.14
CA CYS A 441 -8.46 0.32 -22.46
C CYS A 441 -9.98 0.46 -22.36
N GLU A 442 -10.68 0.28 -23.48
CA GLU A 442 -12.15 0.31 -23.51
C GLU A 442 -12.77 -0.87 -22.75
N ARG A 443 -14.03 -0.74 -22.36
CA ARG A 443 -14.87 -1.80 -21.77
C ARG A 443 -14.30 -2.45 -20.51
N GLY A 444 -13.62 -1.66 -19.67
CA GLY A 444 -13.05 -2.15 -18.40
C GLY A 444 -11.78 -2.98 -18.56
N ILE A 445 -11.27 -3.14 -19.76
CA ILE A 445 -10.05 -3.89 -20.04
C ILE A 445 -8.83 -3.05 -19.63
N VAL A 446 -7.86 -3.71 -19.02
CA VAL A 446 -6.53 -3.15 -18.74
C VAL A 446 -5.45 -4.03 -19.36
N ARG A 447 -4.32 -3.43 -19.65
CA ARG A 447 -3.09 -4.12 -20.06
C ARG A 447 -2.00 -3.81 -19.06
N PHE A 448 -1.09 -4.76 -18.87
CA PHE A 448 0.02 -4.62 -17.93
C PHE A 448 1.34 -4.45 -18.67
N LYS A 449 2.17 -3.54 -18.14
CA LYS A 449 3.55 -3.35 -18.56
C LYS A 449 4.48 -3.49 -17.37
N GLY A 450 5.61 -4.13 -17.57
CA GLY A 450 6.68 -4.17 -16.60
C GLY A 450 7.51 -2.87 -16.55
N GLN A 451 8.46 -2.82 -15.64
CA GLN A 451 9.40 -1.68 -15.53
C GLN A 451 10.25 -1.47 -16.80
N ASN A 452 10.48 -2.53 -17.57
CA ASN A 452 11.17 -2.48 -18.86
C ASN A 452 10.30 -1.89 -20.01
N GLY A 453 9.06 -1.50 -19.73
CA GLY A 453 8.12 -0.96 -20.72
C GLY A 453 7.48 -1.99 -21.66
N LYS A 454 7.81 -3.28 -21.51
CA LYS A 454 7.25 -4.37 -22.30
C LYS A 454 5.91 -4.82 -21.72
N TYR A 455 5.03 -5.32 -22.60
CA TYR A 455 3.73 -5.85 -22.18
C TYR A 455 3.83 -7.24 -21.57
N TRP A 456 2.93 -7.52 -20.66
CA TRP A 456 2.70 -8.87 -20.16
C TRP A 456 2.07 -9.74 -21.27
N HIS A 457 2.63 -10.92 -21.41
CA HIS A 457 1.99 -12.06 -22.06
C HIS A 457 1.71 -13.12 -21.00
N ALA A 458 0.47 -13.58 -20.91
CA ALA A 458 0.06 -14.56 -19.91
C ALA A 458 -0.71 -15.71 -20.58
N ASP A 459 -0.35 -16.94 -20.22
CA ASP A 459 -1.01 -18.17 -20.66
C ASP A 459 -0.96 -19.24 -19.55
N SER A 460 -1.27 -20.50 -19.87
CA SER A 460 -1.20 -21.64 -18.94
C SER A 460 0.23 -22.01 -18.54
N GLU A 461 1.23 -21.63 -19.33
CA GLU A 461 2.64 -21.94 -19.09
C GLU A 461 3.32 -20.90 -18.21
N GLY A 462 2.81 -19.67 -18.20
CA GLY A 462 3.36 -18.62 -17.36
C GLY A 462 3.01 -17.21 -17.77
N VAL A 463 3.70 -16.27 -17.12
CA VAL A 463 3.65 -14.83 -17.46
C VAL A 463 5.04 -14.36 -17.81
N THR A 464 5.17 -13.67 -18.93
CA THR A 464 6.42 -13.04 -19.40
C THR A 464 6.20 -11.55 -19.66
N VAL A 465 7.30 -10.77 -19.61
CA VAL A 465 7.32 -9.31 -19.80
C VAL A 465 8.34 -8.98 -20.88
N ASP A 466 8.08 -9.44 -22.09
CA ASP A 466 9.02 -9.36 -23.22
C ASP A 466 8.39 -8.89 -24.55
N SER A 467 7.08 -8.64 -24.57
CA SER A 467 6.37 -8.25 -25.79
C SER A 467 6.36 -6.73 -26.00
N ASP A 468 6.68 -6.29 -27.23
CA ASP A 468 6.55 -4.89 -27.65
C ASP A 468 5.10 -4.51 -27.99
N VAL A 469 4.25 -5.51 -28.21
CA VAL A 469 2.84 -5.33 -28.57
C VAL A 469 1.94 -5.99 -27.55
N PRO A 470 0.77 -5.41 -27.25
CA PRO A 470 -0.16 -6.00 -26.29
C PRO A 470 -0.78 -7.28 -26.87
N SER A 471 -0.67 -8.39 -26.15
CA SER A 471 -1.25 -9.69 -26.52
C SER A 471 -2.36 -10.15 -25.59
N CYS A 472 -2.44 -9.58 -24.36
CA CYS A 472 -3.42 -9.96 -23.35
C CYS A 472 -4.12 -8.72 -22.79
N GLY A 473 -5.43 -8.85 -22.57
CA GLY A 473 -6.24 -7.91 -21.80
C GLY A 473 -6.75 -8.56 -20.52
N PHE A 474 -6.97 -7.76 -19.49
CA PHE A 474 -7.41 -8.23 -18.20
C PHE A 474 -8.55 -7.38 -17.65
N TYR A 475 -9.38 -7.99 -16.80
CA TYR A 475 -10.34 -7.32 -15.93
C TYR A 475 -9.85 -7.38 -14.49
N LEU A 476 -10.01 -6.28 -13.76
CA LEU A 476 -9.73 -6.21 -12.33
C LEU A 476 -11.05 -6.35 -11.56
N GLU A 477 -11.20 -7.45 -10.83
CA GLU A 477 -12.40 -7.72 -10.05
C GLU A 477 -12.10 -7.48 -8.56
N LEU A 478 -12.50 -6.33 -8.04
CA LEU A 478 -12.32 -5.99 -6.63
C LEU A 478 -13.22 -6.89 -5.76
N ARG A 479 -12.62 -7.66 -4.87
CA ARG A 479 -13.32 -8.65 -4.05
C ARG A 479 -13.36 -8.34 -2.56
N GLU A 480 -12.30 -7.73 -2.05
CA GLU A 480 -12.13 -7.33 -0.66
C GLU A 480 -11.39 -5.98 -0.64
N PRO A 481 -11.30 -5.26 0.50
CA PRO A 481 -10.77 -3.88 0.55
C PRO A 481 -9.39 -3.70 -0.09
N SER A 482 -8.59 -4.75 -0.07
CA SER A 482 -7.22 -4.74 -0.58
C SER A 482 -6.88 -5.96 -1.43
N ARG A 483 -7.89 -6.68 -1.90
CA ARG A 483 -7.72 -7.89 -2.69
C ARG A 483 -8.59 -7.86 -3.92
N LEU A 484 -7.99 -8.22 -5.03
CA LEU A 484 -8.65 -8.34 -6.33
C LEU A 484 -8.32 -9.68 -7.00
N CYS A 485 -9.22 -10.12 -7.87
CA CYS A 485 -8.93 -11.17 -8.84
C CYS A 485 -8.63 -10.50 -10.19
N ILE A 486 -7.70 -11.08 -10.92
CA ILE A 486 -7.32 -10.63 -12.26
C ILE A 486 -7.77 -11.69 -13.24
N LYS A 487 -8.71 -11.33 -14.11
CA LYS A 487 -9.30 -12.21 -15.10
C LYS A 487 -8.86 -11.79 -16.49
N SER A 488 -8.34 -12.71 -17.27
CA SER A 488 -8.01 -12.41 -18.67
C SER A 488 -9.27 -12.34 -19.53
N THR A 489 -9.18 -11.68 -20.68
CA THR A 489 -10.31 -11.53 -21.61
C THR A 489 -10.81 -12.85 -22.19
N ASP A 490 -10.04 -13.93 -22.07
CA ASP A 490 -10.46 -15.29 -22.44
C ASP A 490 -11.18 -16.04 -21.29
N GLY A 491 -11.39 -15.39 -20.14
CA GLY A 491 -12.16 -15.91 -19.02
C GLY A 491 -11.35 -16.61 -17.94
N ARG A 492 -10.05 -16.80 -18.11
CA ARG A 492 -9.19 -17.47 -17.12
C ARG A 492 -8.63 -16.49 -16.09
N TYR A 493 -8.44 -16.94 -14.85
CA TYR A 493 -7.89 -16.13 -13.77
C TYR A 493 -6.37 -16.27 -13.66
N LEU A 494 -5.71 -15.13 -13.37
CA LEU A 494 -4.31 -15.12 -12.98
C LEU A 494 -4.14 -15.82 -11.63
N SER A 495 -3.35 -16.88 -11.60
CA SER A 495 -3.25 -17.80 -10.47
C SER A 495 -1.81 -17.98 -10.02
N ALA A 496 -1.64 -18.11 -8.69
CA ALA A 496 -0.37 -18.37 -8.02
C ALA A 496 -0.23 -19.87 -7.70
N GLY A 497 0.81 -20.51 -8.19
CA GLY A 497 1.17 -21.87 -7.82
C GLY A 497 1.98 -21.91 -6.50
N LYS A 498 1.89 -23.02 -5.77
CA LYS A 498 2.64 -23.23 -4.50
C LYS A 498 4.17 -23.11 -4.65
N ASN A 499 4.68 -23.38 -5.84
CA ASN A 499 6.10 -23.26 -6.20
C ASN A 499 6.50 -21.82 -6.66
N GLY A 500 5.58 -20.85 -6.57
CA GLY A 500 5.78 -19.49 -7.06
C GLY A 500 5.46 -19.28 -8.54
N ALA A 501 4.92 -20.29 -9.23
CA ALA A 501 4.49 -20.15 -10.62
C ALA A 501 3.36 -19.13 -10.73
N LEU A 502 3.47 -18.22 -11.67
CA LEU A 502 2.45 -17.23 -12.03
C LEU A 502 1.95 -17.55 -13.44
N ARG A 503 0.64 -17.86 -13.59
CA ARG A 503 0.06 -18.30 -14.87
C ARG A 503 -1.45 -18.06 -14.92
N LEU A 504 -2.04 -18.16 -16.11
CA LEU A 504 -3.49 -18.26 -16.25
C LEU A 504 -3.94 -19.67 -15.84
N GLY A 505 -4.84 -19.73 -14.87
CA GLY A 505 -5.39 -20.97 -14.32
C GLY A 505 -6.78 -21.29 -14.84
N GLU A 506 -7.63 -21.74 -13.94
CA GLU A 506 -8.99 -22.17 -14.23
C GLU A 506 -9.94 -20.98 -14.47
N ILE A 507 -11.10 -21.27 -15.04
CA ILE A 507 -12.20 -20.31 -15.26
C ILE A 507 -12.98 -20.08 -13.95
N ASP A 508 -12.91 -21.03 -13.00
CA ASP A 508 -13.66 -20.96 -11.75
C ASP A 508 -13.08 -19.92 -10.78
N TYR A 509 -13.90 -18.94 -10.44
CA TYR A 509 -13.59 -17.93 -9.44
C TYR A 509 -13.22 -18.52 -8.07
N ALA A 510 -13.82 -19.62 -7.64
CA ALA A 510 -13.56 -20.22 -6.33
C ALA A 510 -12.10 -20.66 -6.16
N SER A 511 -11.42 -21.00 -7.26
CA SER A 511 -10.01 -21.38 -7.30
C SER A 511 -9.07 -20.20 -7.64
N ALA A 512 -9.61 -19.02 -7.93
CA ALA A 512 -8.83 -17.86 -8.32
C ALA A 512 -7.99 -17.31 -7.16
N THR A 513 -6.76 -16.89 -7.46
CA THR A 513 -5.92 -16.20 -6.49
C THR A 513 -6.46 -14.80 -6.21
N LYS A 514 -6.63 -14.48 -4.94
CA LYS A 514 -6.93 -13.12 -4.48
C LYS A 514 -5.61 -12.37 -4.27
N TRP A 515 -5.32 -11.45 -5.15
CA TRP A 515 -4.12 -10.64 -5.13
C TRP A 515 -4.29 -9.46 -4.19
N GLU A 516 -3.41 -9.35 -3.21
CA GLU A 516 -3.27 -8.14 -2.39
C GLU A 516 -2.57 -7.05 -3.21
N PHE A 517 -3.07 -5.82 -3.13
CA PHE A 517 -2.59 -4.67 -3.89
C PHE A 517 -2.54 -3.39 -3.06
#